data_adeee0d1040a0d86f437c02b68750ed9
#
_entry.id   adeee0d1040a0d86f437c02b68750ed9
#
_cell.length_a   1.000
_cell.length_b   1.000
_cell.length_c   1.000
_cell.angle_alpha   90.00
_cell.angle_beta   90.00
_cell.angle_gamma   90.00
#
_symmetry.space_group_name_H-M   'P 1'
#
loop_
_entity.id
_entity.type
_entity.pdbx_description
1 polymer ?
#
loop_
_entity_poly.entity_id
_entity_poly.type
_entity_poly.pdbx_seq_one_letter_code
_entity_poly.pdbx_strand_id
1 'polypeptide(L)'
;MGRFPKDFLWGGATAANQCEGAYNEGGRGLSSVDVVPFGPDRFPVAMGTLKMLDCDAGHFYPSHEAIDMYHHYKEDIALFAEMGFKCYRLSIAWTRILPHGDDAEPNEEGLKFYESLFDECHKYGIEPLVTLCHFDTPIALIQKYGGWKDRRMVDAYTHYCEVLFRRFAGKVKYWLTFNEINMLLHMPFMGAGLLFEPGENVLQTKYQAAHHELVASAKAVQLAHRLMPGAMVGCMLAAGQYYPRTCAPADVQAAADADRDNYFFIDVQSRGEYPVWAKKKMEWAGIQLRMEPGDEALLKEGVVDFISFSYYSSRCITVDKTLLGDADGNAVTGAARNPYLKASEWGWAIDPVGLRITMNSLYDRYQKPLFVVENGLGAVDTVEPDGSIHDSYRIDYLRAHIEQMEKAIHEDGLPLMGYTTWGPIDLVSASTGEMKKRYGFIYVDKDNDGSGTLKRSRKDSFYWYKKVIASDGEDLA
;
A
#
# COMPACT_ATOMS: atom_id res chain seq x y z
N MET A 1 -16.24 -18.04 22.66
CA MET A 1 -16.10 -16.74 21.95
C MET A 1 -15.24 -17.05 20.75
N GLY A 2 -15.60 -16.56 19.55
CA GLY A 2 -14.78 -16.74 18.36
C GLY A 2 -13.38 -16.13 18.57
N ARG A 3 -12.39 -16.58 17.81
CA ARG A 3 -11.01 -16.06 17.90
C ARG A 3 -10.90 -14.59 17.44
N PHE A 4 -11.85 -14.14 16.58
CA PHE A 4 -11.94 -12.77 16.10
C PHE A 4 -13.33 -12.17 16.37
N PRO A 5 -13.47 -10.83 16.42
CA PRO A 5 -14.79 -10.19 16.52
C PRO A 5 -15.72 -10.60 15.37
N LYS A 6 -17.04 -10.69 15.64
CA LYS A 6 -18.04 -11.10 14.62
C LYS A 6 -18.15 -10.16 13.43
N ASP A 7 -17.78 -8.91 13.63
CA ASP A 7 -17.75 -7.85 12.63
C ASP A 7 -16.34 -7.62 12.04
N PHE A 8 -15.42 -8.57 12.27
CA PHE A 8 -14.05 -8.51 11.76
C PHE A 8 -14.04 -8.57 10.23
N LEU A 9 -13.35 -7.62 9.62
CA LEU A 9 -13.32 -7.45 8.18
C LEU A 9 -12.24 -8.32 7.54
N TRP A 10 -12.55 -9.59 7.31
CA TRP A 10 -11.71 -10.53 6.57
C TRP A 10 -11.74 -10.23 5.08
N GLY A 11 -10.59 -10.26 4.40
CA GLY A 11 -10.59 -10.07 2.96
C GLY A 11 -9.23 -10.12 2.29
N GLY A 12 -9.12 -9.39 1.19
CA GLY A 12 -7.89 -9.23 0.41
C GLY A 12 -7.75 -7.84 -0.17
N ALA A 13 -6.55 -7.51 -0.65
CA ALA A 13 -6.18 -6.21 -1.14
C ALA A 13 -5.49 -6.27 -2.49
N THR A 14 -5.83 -5.37 -3.40
CA THR A 14 -5.14 -5.15 -4.68
C THR A 14 -4.85 -3.66 -4.90
N ALA A 15 -4.02 -3.35 -5.89
CA ALA A 15 -3.81 -2.00 -6.39
C ALA A 15 -4.17 -1.92 -7.86
N ALA A 16 -4.83 -0.85 -8.28
CA ALA A 16 -5.28 -0.65 -9.67
C ALA A 16 -4.16 -0.88 -10.69
N ASN A 17 -3.01 -0.27 -10.45
CA ASN A 17 -1.84 -0.35 -11.34
C ASN A 17 -1.20 -1.76 -11.44
N GLN A 18 -1.51 -2.67 -10.50
CA GLN A 18 -0.93 -4.02 -10.47
C GLN A 18 -1.92 -5.09 -10.98
N CYS A 19 -3.21 -4.76 -11.10
CA CYS A 19 -4.22 -5.74 -11.47
C CYS A 19 -5.15 -5.31 -12.63
N GLU A 20 -5.50 -4.03 -12.78
CA GLU A 20 -6.49 -3.60 -13.75
C GLU A 20 -6.07 -3.81 -15.21
N GLY A 21 -4.87 -3.35 -15.59
CA GLY A 21 -4.51 -3.24 -17.01
C GLY A 21 -5.32 -2.15 -17.72
N ALA A 22 -5.63 -2.36 -19.00
CA ALA A 22 -6.42 -1.42 -19.80
C ALA A 22 -5.93 0.04 -19.66
N TYR A 23 -4.60 0.22 -19.66
CA TYR A 23 -3.93 1.48 -19.30
C TYR A 23 -4.29 2.65 -20.24
N ASN A 24 -4.70 2.35 -21.47
CA ASN A 24 -5.09 3.30 -22.51
C ASN A 24 -6.53 3.16 -22.95
N GLU A 25 -7.38 2.51 -22.17
CA GLU A 25 -8.81 2.31 -22.47
C GLU A 25 -9.69 3.20 -21.59
N GLY A 26 -10.94 3.40 -22.03
CA GLY A 26 -11.92 4.17 -21.28
C GLY A 26 -11.54 5.63 -21.02
N GLY A 27 -10.70 6.23 -21.88
CA GLY A 27 -10.24 7.61 -21.73
C GLY A 27 -9.22 7.84 -20.61
N ARG A 28 -8.61 6.77 -20.06
CA ARG A 28 -7.60 6.86 -19.00
C ARG A 28 -6.34 7.55 -19.50
N GLY A 29 -5.78 8.46 -18.68
CA GLY A 29 -4.46 9.06 -18.90
C GLY A 29 -3.32 8.23 -18.28
N LEU A 30 -2.07 8.61 -18.56
CA LEU A 30 -0.88 7.97 -17.98
C LEU A 30 -0.62 8.42 -16.55
N SER A 31 -0.19 7.50 -15.72
CA SER A 31 0.30 7.74 -14.37
C SER A 31 1.78 7.35 -14.21
N SER A 32 2.40 7.75 -13.10
CA SER A 32 3.80 7.46 -12.80
C SER A 32 4.14 5.97 -12.87
N VAL A 33 3.21 5.09 -12.50
CA VAL A 33 3.42 3.63 -12.51
C VAL A 33 3.34 3.02 -13.91
N ASP A 34 2.68 3.68 -14.87
CA ASP A 34 2.57 3.19 -16.24
C ASP A 34 3.88 3.32 -17.02
N VAL A 35 4.75 4.23 -16.60
CA VAL A 35 6.08 4.45 -17.22
C VAL A 35 7.21 3.72 -16.49
N VAL A 36 6.91 2.91 -15.46
CA VAL A 36 7.91 2.12 -14.74
C VAL A 36 8.07 0.76 -15.42
N PRO A 37 9.20 0.52 -16.14
CA PRO A 37 9.37 -0.67 -16.95
C PRO A 37 9.68 -1.91 -16.11
N PHE A 38 9.63 -3.07 -16.75
CA PHE A 38 10.26 -4.29 -16.27
C PHE A 38 11.76 -4.28 -16.58
N GLY A 39 12.58 -4.85 -15.71
CA GLY A 39 14.01 -5.02 -15.94
C GLY A 39 14.89 -4.00 -15.18
N PRO A 40 16.14 -3.78 -15.64
CA PRO A 40 17.15 -3.04 -14.88
C PRO A 40 16.82 -1.56 -14.64
N ASP A 41 16.02 -0.95 -15.51
CA ASP A 41 15.66 0.46 -15.42
C ASP A 41 14.50 0.73 -14.45
N ARG A 42 13.79 -0.34 -13.99
CA ARG A 42 12.67 -0.22 -13.08
C ARG A 42 13.02 0.55 -11.80
N PHE A 43 14.06 0.13 -11.11
CA PHE A 43 14.45 0.76 -9.86
C PHE A 43 14.99 2.19 -10.05
N PRO A 44 15.88 2.47 -11.01
CA PRO A 44 16.29 3.85 -11.35
C PRO A 44 15.11 4.79 -11.66
N VAL A 45 14.09 4.31 -12.39
CA VAL A 45 12.88 5.11 -12.67
C VAL A 45 12.07 5.33 -11.38
N ALA A 46 11.79 4.28 -10.60
CA ALA A 46 11.04 4.38 -9.34
C ALA A 46 11.70 5.34 -8.34
N MET A 47 13.04 5.41 -8.34
CA MET A 47 13.85 6.33 -7.53
C MET A 47 13.91 7.75 -8.08
N GLY A 48 13.42 8.02 -9.31
CA GLY A 48 13.51 9.32 -9.95
C GLY A 48 14.94 9.70 -10.42
N THR A 49 15.85 8.72 -10.49
CA THR A 49 17.22 8.91 -10.97
C THR A 49 17.34 8.73 -12.48
N LEU A 50 16.44 7.95 -13.06
CA LEU A 50 16.23 7.86 -14.51
C LEU A 50 14.86 8.47 -14.83
N LYS A 51 14.87 9.54 -15.64
CA LYS A 51 13.65 10.24 -16.03
C LYS A 51 12.93 9.49 -17.14
N MET A 52 11.71 9.00 -16.85
CA MET A 52 10.78 8.48 -17.84
C MET A 52 9.40 9.10 -17.58
N LEU A 53 8.88 9.83 -18.58
CA LEU A 53 7.58 10.52 -18.52
C LEU A 53 6.66 10.12 -19.69
N ASP A 54 7.07 9.09 -20.43
CA ASP A 54 6.31 8.49 -21.51
C ASP A 54 6.74 7.04 -21.69
N CYS A 55 5.94 6.27 -22.40
CA CYS A 55 6.24 4.88 -22.73
C CYS A 55 6.95 4.81 -24.07
N ASP A 56 7.99 3.99 -24.18
CA ASP A 56 8.70 3.73 -25.41
C ASP A 56 8.60 2.27 -25.85
N ALA A 57 8.95 2.00 -27.11
CA ALA A 57 8.90 0.65 -27.68
C ALA A 57 10.07 -0.26 -27.25
N GLY A 58 11.05 0.27 -26.53
CA GLY A 58 12.23 -0.48 -26.09
C GLY A 58 12.04 -1.18 -24.75
N HIS A 59 10.96 -0.86 -24.04
CA HIS A 59 10.68 -1.40 -22.72
C HIS A 59 9.36 -2.18 -22.68
N PHE A 60 9.30 -3.15 -21.78
CA PHE A 60 8.06 -3.84 -21.41
C PHE A 60 7.50 -3.23 -20.13
N TYR A 61 6.20 -2.89 -20.13
CA TYR A 61 5.51 -2.26 -19.00
C TYR A 61 4.45 -3.21 -18.44
N PRO A 62 4.74 -3.93 -17.36
CA PRO A 62 3.84 -4.97 -16.85
C PRO A 62 2.46 -4.46 -16.43
N SER A 63 2.35 -3.20 -15.99
CA SER A 63 1.09 -2.58 -15.57
C SER A 63 0.10 -2.35 -16.71
N HIS A 64 0.56 -2.34 -17.98
CA HIS A 64 -0.29 -2.01 -19.13
C HIS A 64 -1.42 -3.03 -19.36
N GLU A 65 -1.11 -4.30 -19.20
CA GLU A 65 -2.10 -5.38 -19.22
C GLU A 65 -2.39 -5.88 -17.80
N ALA A 66 -1.38 -5.88 -16.92
CA ALA A 66 -1.43 -6.45 -15.58
C ALA A 66 -2.05 -7.85 -15.60
N ILE A 67 -3.17 -8.08 -14.93
CA ILE A 67 -3.95 -9.33 -15.03
C ILE A 67 -5.31 -9.10 -15.70
N ASP A 68 -5.47 -7.97 -16.36
CA ASP A 68 -6.69 -7.57 -17.05
C ASP A 68 -7.96 -7.63 -16.18
N MET A 69 -7.82 -7.23 -14.91
CA MET A 69 -8.96 -7.19 -13.99
C MET A 69 -10.02 -6.19 -14.45
N TYR A 70 -9.67 -5.18 -15.26
CA TYR A 70 -10.61 -4.23 -15.83
C TYR A 70 -11.74 -4.94 -16.58
N HIS A 71 -11.42 -5.98 -17.35
CA HIS A 71 -12.41 -6.78 -18.08
C HIS A 71 -12.93 -8.00 -17.27
N HIS A 72 -12.15 -8.48 -16.28
CA HIS A 72 -12.44 -9.70 -15.53
C HIS A 72 -12.98 -9.47 -14.10
N TYR A 73 -13.18 -8.21 -13.65
CA TYR A 73 -13.52 -7.90 -12.24
C TYR A 73 -14.73 -8.67 -11.69
N LYS A 74 -15.73 -8.98 -12.53
CA LYS A 74 -16.91 -9.75 -12.08
C LYS A 74 -16.56 -11.18 -11.72
N GLU A 75 -15.70 -11.81 -12.51
CA GLU A 75 -15.18 -13.16 -12.23
C GLU A 75 -14.31 -13.14 -10.98
N ASP A 76 -13.42 -12.18 -10.90
CA ASP A 76 -12.47 -12.05 -9.79
C ASP A 76 -13.21 -11.78 -8.45
N ILE A 77 -14.20 -10.88 -8.44
CA ILE A 77 -15.03 -10.60 -7.25
C ILE A 77 -15.89 -11.82 -6.88
N ALA A 78 -16.40 -12.58 -7.86
CA ALA A 78 -17.12 -13.82 -7.57
C ALA A 78 -16.24 -14.86 -6.87
N LEU A 79 -14.95 -14.96 -7.24
CA LEU A 79 -13.98 -15.80 -6.56
C LEU A 79 -13.68 -15.31 -5.13
N PHE A 80 -13.59 -14.00 -4.92
CA PHE A 80 -13.45 -13.42 -3.57
C PHE A 80 -14.69 -13.72 -2.70
N ALA A 81 -15.87 -13.61 -3.28
CA ALA A 81 -17.12 -13.98 -2.61
C ALA A 81 -17.18 -15.47 -2.25
N GLU A 82 -16.71 -16.35 -3.14
CA GLU A 82 -16.59 -17.79 -2.86
C GLU A 82 -15.65 -18.07 -1.69
N MET A 83 -14.57 -17.31 -1.51
CA MET A 83 -13.70 -17.38 -0.33
C MET A 83 -14.36 -16.82 0.94
N GLY A 84 -15.48 -16.10 0.82
CA GLY A 84 -16.20 -15.55 1.95
C GLY A 84 -15.73 -14.16 2.38
N PHE A 85 -15.08 -13.39 1.52
CA PHE A 85 -14.63 -12.03 1.83
C PHE A 85 -15.75 -11.19 2.44
N LYS A 86 -15.40 -10.45 3.49
CA LYS A 86 -16.22 -9.40 4.11
C LYS A 86 -15.80 -8.01 3.67
N CYS A 87 -14.53 -7.88 3.24
CA CYS A 87 -13.95 -6.63 2.80
C CYS A 87 -13.06 -6.88 1.58
N TYR A 88 -13.11 -5.98 0.61
CA TYR A 88 -12.15 -5.95 -0.49
C TYR A 88 -11.51 -4.57 -0.55
N ARG A 89 -10.19 -4.52 -0.26
CA ARG A 89 -9.42 -3.30 -0.43
C ARG A 89 -8.94 -3.20 -1.87
N LEU A 90 -9.16 -2.03 -2.47
CA LEU A 90 -8.71 -1.71 -3.84
C LEU A 90 -8.26 -0.25 -3.90
N SER A 91 -7.61 0.15 -4.98
CA SER A 91 -7.36 1.56 -5.26
C SER A 91 -8.12 2.02 -6.50
N ILE A 92 -8.36 3.32 -6.59
CA ILE A 92 -8.88 3.96 -7.79
C ILE A 92 -7.72 4.60 -8.55
N ALA A 93 -7.55 4.28 -9.82
CA ALA A 93 -6.56 4.94 -10.66
C ALA A 93 -6.99 6.40 -10.90
N TRP A 94 -6.22 7.37 -10.35
CA TRP A 94 -6.52 8.79 -10.46
C TRP A 94 -6.76 9.21 -11.91
N THR A 95 -5.91 8.76 -12.82
CA THR A 95 -5.98 9.10 -14.26
C THR A 95 -7.16 8.45 -15.00
N ARG A 96 -7.85 7.48 -14.40
CA ARG A 96 -9.08 6.93 -14.94
C ARG A 96 -10.27 7.85 -14.67
N ILE A 97 -10.18 8.64 -13.60
CA ILE A 97 -11.20 9.61 -13.17
C ILE A 97 -10.93 10.99 -13.75
N LEU A 98 -9.71 11.48 -13.65
CA LEU A 98 -9.22 12.74 -14.20
C LEU A 98 -7.99 12.43 -15.05
N PRO A 99 -8.14 12.27 -16.38
CA PRO A 99 -7.05 11.80 -17.26
C PRO A 99 -5.76 12.63 -17.21
N HIS A 100 -5.87 13.94 -16.99
CA HIS A 100 -4.73 14.84 -16.80
C HIS A 100 -4.48 15.18 -15.33
N GLY A 101 -5.31 14.68 -14.41
CA GLY A 101 -5.19 14.82 -12.98
C GLY A 101 -5.84 16.07 -12.37
N ASP A 102 -6.00 17.15 -13.15
CA ASP A 102 -6.67 18.40 -12.75
C ASP A 102 -7.77 18.83 -13.75
N ASP A 103 -8.34 17.86 -14.46
CA ASP A 103 -9.47 18.10 -15.37
C ASP A 103 -10.66 18.71 -14.62
N ALA A 104 -11.32 19.72 -15.20
CA ALA A 104 -12.48 20.35 -14.58
C ALA A 104 -13.69 19.39 -14.51
N GLU A 105 -13.84 18.53 -15.51
CA GLU A 105 -14.91 17.54 -15.60
C GLU A 105 -14.33 16.14 -15.52
N PRO A 106 -14.91 15.24 -14.71
CA PRO A 106 -14.43 13.88 -14.59
C PRO A 106 -14.77 13.02 -15.81
N ASN A 107 -13.96 12.00 -16.03
CA ASN A 107 -14.22 10.97 -17.01
C ASN A 107 -15.34 10.03 -16.52
N GLU A 108 -16.50 10.15 -17.12
CA GLU A 108 -17.70 9.39 -16.73
C GLU A 108 -17.54 7.88 -16.96
N GLU A 109 -16.73 7.44 -17.94
CA GLU A 109 -16.47 6.03 -18.20
C GLU A 109 -15.69 5.40 -17.05
N GLY A 110 -14.66 6.12 -16.54
CA GLY A 110 -13.92 5.68 -15.35
C GLY A 110 -14.79 5.64 -14.09
N LEU A 111 -15.66 6.64 -13.89
CA LEU A 111 -16.59 6.64 -12.76
C LEU A 111 -17.54 5.45 -12.81
N LYS A 112 -18.13 5.14 -13.99
CA LYS A 112 -19.02 3.99 -14.19
C LYS A 112 -18.33 2.65 -13.98
N PHE A 113 -17.06 2.54 -14.37
CA PHE A 113 -16.28 1.33 -14.11
C PHE A 113 -16.22 1.03 -12.60
N TYR A 114 -15.75 2.00 -11.78
CA TYR A 114 -15.66 1.79 -10.33
C TYR A 114 -17.04 1.66 -9.66
N GLU A 115 -18.04 2.37 -10.15
CA GLU A 115 -19.42 2.18 -9.65
C GLU A 115 -19.89 0.74 -9.87
N SER A 116 -19.67 0.19 -11.06
CA SER A 116 -20.01 -1.20 -11.38
C SER A 116 -19.22 -2.21 -10.54
N LEU A 117 -17.96 -1.92 -10.25
CA LEU A 117 -17.11 -2.75 -9.39
C LEU A 117 -17.63 -2.75 -7.95
N PHE A 118 -18.01 -1.60 -7.39
CA PHE A 118 -18.59 -1.51 -6.06
C PHE A 118 -19.95 -2.19 -5.97
N ASP A 119 -20.78 -2.04 -7.00
CA ASP A 119 -22.08 -2.73 -7.06
C ASP A 119 -21.91 -4.26 -7.11
N GLU A 120 -20.88 -4.75 -7.80
CA GLU A 120 -20.54 -6.18 -7.80
C GLU A 120 -20.06 -6.65 -6.42
N CYS A 121 -19.26 -5.85 -5.70
CA CYS A 121 -18.89 -6.14 -4.32
C CYS A 121 -20.13 -6.24 -3.40
N HIS A 122 -21.02 -5.24 -3.46
CA HIS A 122 -22.23 -5.19 -2.63
C HIS A 122 -23.19 -6.33 -2.92
N LYS A 123 -23.30 -6.79 -4.16
CA LYS A 123 -24.09 -7.95 -4.55
C LYS A 123 -23.75 -9.19 -3.74
N TYR A 124 -22.48 -9.32 -3.31
CA TYR A 124 -22.00 -10.42 -2.47
C TYR A 124 -21.82 -10.05 -0.99
N GLY A 125 -22.22 -8.84 -0.58
CA GLY A 125 -22.03 -8.38 0.80
C GLY A 125 -20.57 -8.10 1.16
N ILE A 126 -19.73 -7.80 0.19
CA ILE A 126 -18.32 -7.41 0.38
C ILE A 126 -18.25 -5.89 0.51
N GLU A 127 -17.71 -5.40 1.63
CA GLU A 127 -17.50 -3.96 1.88
C GLU A 127 -16.26 -3.47 1.12
N PRO A 128 -16.36 -2.46 0.24
CA PRO A 128 -15.19 -1.83 -0.36
C PRO A 128 -14.40 -0.99 0.64
N LEU A 129 -13.08 -1.15 0.67
CA LEU A 129 -12.13 -0.26 1.33
C LEU A 129 -11.25 0.36 0.25
N VAL A 130 -11.35 1.68 0.03
CA VAL A 130 -10.80 2.34 -1.15
C VAL A 130 -9.57 3.18 -0.80
N THR A 131 -8.46 2.90 -1.47
CA THR A 131 -7.27 3.75 -1.45
C THR A 131 -7.38 4.80 -2.56
N LEU A 132 -7.31 6.09 -2.19
CA LEU A 132 -7.45 7.21 -3.11
C LEU A 132 -6.26 7.36 -4.04
N CYS A 133 -5.03 7.21 -3.54
CA CYS A 133 -3.81 7.24 -4.35
C CYS A 133 -2.88 6.10 -3.97
N HIS A 134 -2.60 5.20 -4.92
CA HIS A 134 -1.72 4.05 -4.74
C HIS A 134 -0.55 4.11 -5.74
N PHE A 135 0.36 5.07 -5.52
CA PHE A 135 1.58 5.29 -6.33
C PHE A 135 1.31 5.73 -7.79
N ASP A 136 0.13 6.24 -8.10
CA ASP A 136 -0.34 6.50 -9.46
C ASP A 136 -0.53 8.00 -9.75
N THR A 137 0.46 8.83 -9.38
CA THR A 137 0.45 10.27 -9.69
C THR A 137 0.34 10.51 -11.20
N PRO A 138 -0.62 11.33 -11.69
CA PRO A 138 -0.79 11.60 -13.12
C PRO A 138 0.47 12.20 -13.75
N ILE A 139 0.93 11.63 -14.88
CA ILE A 139 2.11 12.13 -15.61
C ILE A 139 1.90 13.58 -16.05
N ALA A 140 0.72 13.97 -16.47
CA ALA A 140 0.42 15.34 -16.84
C ALA A 140 0.67 16.34 -15.68
N LEU A 141 0.37 15.96 -14.43
CA LEU A 141 0.68 16.79 -13.26
C LEU A 141 2.18 16.80 -12.94
N ILE A 142 2.87 15.69 -13.17
CA ILE A 142 4.33 15.63 -13.02
C ILE A 142 4.99 16.57 -14.04
N GLN A 143 4.56 16.55 -15.29
CA GLN A 143 5.05 17.45 -16.34
C GLN A 143 4.70 18.92 -16.06
N LYS A 144 3.50 19.19 -15.57
CA LYS A 144 2.98 20.56 -15.34
C LYS A 144 3.52 21.20 -14.06
N TYR A 145 3.65 20.42 -12.99
CA TYR A 145 3.94 20.92 -11.64
C TYR A 145 5.21 20.30 -11.00
N GLY A 146 5.79 19.27 -11.58
CA GLY A 146 6.90 18.52 -10.97
C GLY A 146 6.43 17.53 -9.89
N GLY A 147 5.19 17.03 -9.99
CA GLY A 147 4.61 16.16 -8.99
C GLY A 147 4.38 16.88 -7.66
N TRP A 148 4.46 16.15 -6.57
CA TRP A 148 4.18 16.68 -5.22
C TRP A 148 5.16 17.76 -4.71
N LYS A 149 6.17 18.17 -5.52
CA LYS A 149 6.99 19.36 -5.22
C LYS A 149 6.15 20.63 -5.12
N ASP A 150 5.08 20.72 -5.90
CA ASP A 150 4.26 21.93 -6.04
C ASP A 150 2.99 21.86 -5.19
N ARG A 151 2.68 22.96 -4.52
CA ARG A 151 1.49 23.11 -3.67
C ARG A 151 0.18 22.87 -4.43
N ARG A 152 0.13 23.17 -5.71
CA ARG A 152 -1.07 22.96 -6.56
C ARG A 152 -1.52 21.51 -6.63
N MET A 153 -0.62 20.55 -6.34
CA MET A 153 -1.00 19.14 -6.22
C MET A 153 -2.03 18.90 -5.11
N VAL A 154 -1.99 19.70 -4.04
CA VAL A 154 -2.96 19.62 -2.94
C VAL A 154 -4.37 19.92 -3.45
N ASP A 155 -4.52 20.93 -4.29
CA ASP A 155 -5.83 21.32 -4.81
C ASP A 155 -6.33 20.33 -5.89
N ALA A 156 -5.44 19.86 -6.77
CA ALA A 156 -5.75 18.80 -7.75
C ALA A 156 -6.23 17.51 -7.05
N TYR A 157 -5.51 17.07 -6.02
CA TYR A 157 -5.90 15.90 -5.23
C TYR A 157 -7.22 16.11 -4.47
N THR A 158 -7.42 17.29 -3.89
CA THR A 158 -8.67 17.61 -3.18
C THR A 158 -9.86 17.58 -4.13
N HIS A 159 -9.72 18.13 -5.35
CA HIS A 159 -10.74 18.06 -6.39
C HIS A 159 -11.04 16.61 -6.80
N TYR A 160 -10.02 15.80 -7.04
CA TYR A 160 -10.17 14.37 -7.31
C TYR A 160 -10.94 13.65 -6.18
N CYS A 161 -10.57 13.90 -4.93
CA CYS A 161 -11.29 13.34 -3.77
C CYS A 161 -12.76 13.80 -3.73
N GLU A 162 -13.04 15.07 -4.02
CA GLU A 162 -14.40 15.58 -4.04
C GLU A 162 -15.28 14.91 -5.08
N VAL A 163 -14.75 14.69 -6.29
CA VAL A 163 -15.44 13.94 -7.35
C VAL A 163 -15.82 12.54 -6.87
N LEU A 164 -14.86 11.81 -6.26
CA LEU A 164 -15.09 10.45 -5.77
C LEU A 164 -16.10 10.41 -4.61
N PHE A 165 -15.94 11.28 -3.63
CA PHE A 165 -16.81 11.30 -2.44
C PHE A 165 -18.26 11.66 -2.79
N ARG A 166 -18.47 12.59 -3.74
CA ARG A 166 -19.81 12.89 -4.24
C ARG A 166 -20.41 11.73 -5.01
N ARG A 167 -19.62 11.07 -5.89
CA ARG A 167 -20.11 9.97 -6.73
C ARG A 167 -20.42 8.72 -5.93
N PHE A 168 -19.57 8.38 -4.97
CA PHE A 168 -19.63 7.11 -4.25
C PHE A 168 -20.18 7.24 -2.82
N ALA A 169 -20.79 8.37 -2.49
CA ALA A 169 -21.51 8.54 -1.22
C ALA A 169 -22.56 7.44 -1.04
N GLY A 170 -22.52 6.74 0.11
CA GLY A 170 -23.39 5.60 0.39
C GLY A 170 -22.96 4.27 -0.24
N LYS A 171 -21.95 4.25 -1.12
CA LYS A 171 -21.39 3.02 -1.70
C LYS A 171 -20.07 2.59 -1.05
N VAL A 172 -19.29 3.53 -0.52
CA VAL A 172 -17.99 3.25 0.12
C VAL A 172 -17.95 3.90 1.48
N LYS A 173 -17.69 3.11 2.51
CA LYS A 173 -17.59 3.56 3.89
C LYS A 173 -16.16 3.83 4.32
N TYR A 174 -15.20 3.01 3.87
CA TYR A 174 -13.82 3.04 4.33
C TYR A 174 -12.89 3.57 3.24
N TRP A 175 -12.06 4.57 3.58
CA TRP A 175 -11.14 5.23 2.67
C TRP A 175 -9.74 5.30 3.25
N LEU A 176 -8.72 5.22 2.38
CA LEU A 176 -7.32 5.46 2.71
C LEU A 176 -6.80 6.58 1.81
N THR A 177 -6.08 7.54 2.36
CA THR A 177 -5.64 8.72 1.58
C THR A 177 -4.52 8.38 0.62
N PHE A 178 -3.40 7.86 1.12
CA PHE A 178 -2.25 7.46 0.32
C PHE A 178 -1.80 6.07 0.74
N ASN A 179 -1.44 5.24 -0.25
CA ASN A 179 -0.79 3.96 0.03
C ASN A 179 0.64 4.17 0.48
N GLU A 180 1.04 3.52 1.57
CA GLU A 180 2.43 3.51 2.06
C GLU A 180 3.09 4.90 1.94
N ILE A 181 2.45 5.94 2.49
CA ILE A 181 2.84 7.34 2.34
C ILE A 181 4.34 7.60 2.65
N ASN A 182 4.92 6.80 3.55
CA ASN A 182 6.33 6.87 3.89
C ASN A 182 7.28 6.42 2.75
N MET A 183 6.76 5.73 1.73
CA MET A 183 7.55 5.32 0.56
C MET A 183 7.99 6.50 -0.30
N LEU A 184 7.38 7.67 -0.17
CA LEU A 184 7.87 8.91 -0.77
C LEU A 184 9.36 9.17 -0.46
N LEU A 185 9.82 8.88 0.75
CA LEU A 185 11.23 9.07 1.12
C LEU A 185 12.17 8.04 0.49
N HIS A 186 11.64 6.86 0.12
CA HIS A 186 12.41 5.73 -0.39
C HIS A 186 12.34 5.58 -1.90
N MET A 187 11.17 5.72 -2.51
CA MET A 187 10.93 5.65 -3.95
C MET A 187 10.18 6.92 -4.42
N PRO A 188 10.87 8.06 -4.48
CA PRO A 188 10.22 9.37 -4.61
C PRO A 188 9.47 9.60 -5.92
N PHE A 189 9.88 9.00 -7.05
CA PHE A 189 9.10 9.10 -8.28
C PHE A 189 7.84 8.25 -8.21
N MET A 190 7.95 7.02 -7.78
CA MET A 190 6.80 6.12 -7.64
C MET A 190 5.83 6.62 -6.56
N GLY A 191 6.37 7.05 -5.40
CA GLY A 191 5.56 7.53 -4.26
C GLY A 191 4.89 8.88 -4.50
N ALA A 192 5.57 9.82 -5.17
CA ALA A 192 5.13 11.22 -5.24
C ALA A 192 5.43 11.93 -6.57
N GLY A 193 5.76 11.20 -7.63
CA GLY A 193 6.09 11.79 -8.94
C GLY A 193 7.31 12.73 -8.92
N LEU A 194 8.26 12.49 -8.01
CA LEU A 194 9.42 13.39 -7.84
C LEU A 194 10.55 13.00 -8.77
N LEU A 195 11.03 13.98 -9.52
CA LEU A 195 12.27 13.94 -10.29
C LEU A 195 13.19 15.04 -9.75
N PHE A 196 14.49 14.82 -9.78
CA PHE A 196 15.46 15.75 -9.19
C PHE A 196 16.37 16.33 -10.27
N GLU A 197 16.61 17.64 -10.19
CA GLU A 197 17.57 18.32 -11.07
C GLU A 197 18.99 18.25 -10.48
N PRO A 198 20.05 18.31 -11.31
CA PRO A 198 21.42 18.36 -10.83
C PRO A 198 21.64 19.52 -9.84
N GLY A 199 22.16 19.20 -8.64
CA GLY A 199 22.40 20.18 -7.57
C GLY A 199 21.19 20.52 -6.70
N GLU A 200 20.04 19.93 -6.95
CA GLU A 200 18.85 20.09 -6.08
C GLU A 200 19.08 19.46 -4.70
N ASN A 201 18.61 20.11 -3.65
CA ASN A 201 18.58 19.51 -2.32
C ASN A 201 17.45 18.48 -2.23
N VAL A 202 17.78 17.22 -2.57
CA VAL A 202 16.86 16.11 -2.63
C VAL A 202 16.06 15.92 -1.33
N LEU A 203 16.71 16.09 -0.18
CA LEU A 203 16.08 15.89 1.12
C LEU A 203 15.06 17.00 1.40
N GLN A 204 15.39 18.26 1.12
CA GLN A 204 14.47 19.40 1.20
C GLN A 204 13.23 19.16 0.33
N THR A 205 13.43 18.72 -0.92
CA THR A 205 12.33 18.45 -1.86
C THR A 205 11.43 17.33 -1.37
N LYS A 206 11.98 16.22 -0.88
CA LYS A 206 11.21 15.11 -0.33
C LYS A 206 10.35 15.53 0.85
N TYR A 207 10.90 16.28 1.81
CA TYR A 207 10.13 16.73 2.98
C TYR A 207 9.09 17.80 2.61
N GLN A 208 9.36 18.65 1.62
CA GLN A 208 8.35 19.58 1.12
C GLN A 208 7.20 18.85 0.43
N ALA A 209 7.48 17.85 -0.39
CA ALA A 209 6.47 17.01 -1.02
C ALA A 209 5.66 16.22 0.04
N ALA A 210 6.34 15.68 1.06
CA ALA A 210 5.68 15.04 2.20
C ALA A 210 4.71 16.00 2.91
N HIS A 211 5.09 17.26 3.12
CA HIS A 211 4.20 18.27 3.67
C HIS A 211 2.95 18.46 2.81
N HIS A 212 3.10 18.52 1.48
CA HIS A 212 1.95 18.67 0.58
C HIS A 212 1.01 17.46 0.62
N GLU A 213 1.53 16.22 0.65
CA GLU A 213 0.70 15.02 0.81
C GLU A 213 0.00 14.97 2.17
N LEU A 214 0.66 15.38 3.25
CA LEU A 214 0.06 15.44 4.59
C LEU A 214 -1.09 16.45 4.65
N VAL A 215 -0.92 17.64 4.04
CA VAL A 215 -1.99 18.66 3.93
C VAL A 215 -3.13 18.15 3.05
N ALA A 216 -2.82 17.49 1.93
CA ALA A 216 -3.82 16.89 1.05
C ALA A 216 -4.62 15.79 1.75
N SER A 217 -3.93 14.94 2.54
CA SER A 217 -4.57 13.93 3.38
C SER A 217 -5.55 14.55 4.38
N ALA A 218 -5.14 15.61 5.08
CA ALA A 218 -6.00 16.32 6.04
C ALA A 218 -7.24 16.95 5.38
N LYS A 219 -7.06 17.57 4.20
CA LYS A 219 -8.19 18.09 3.40
C LYS A 219 -9.14 16.96 2.98
N ALA A 220 -8.62 15.81 2.55
CA ALA A 220 -9.44 14.67 2.16
C ALA A 220 -10.26 14.13 3.33
N VAL A 221 -9.68 14.03 4.53
CA VAL A 221 -10.40 13.60 5.75
C VAL A 221 -11.57 14.54 6.04
N GLN A 222 -11.32 15.85 6.11
CA GLN A 222 -12.38 16.84 6.37
C GLN A 222 -13.46 16.81 5.29
N LEU A 223 -13.06 16.66 4.04
CA LEU A 223 -13.98 16.61 2.91
C LEU A 223 -14.85 15.35 2.96
N ALA A 224 -14.28 14.20 3.28
CA ALA A 224 -15.00 12.94 3.42
C ALA A 224 -16.06 13.04 4.55
N HIS A 225 -15.67 13.52 5.73
CA HIS A 225 -16.60 13.68 6.85
C HIS A 225 -17.75 14.66 6.55
N ARG A 226 -17.47 15.71 5.77
CA ARG A 226 -18.50 16.67 5.36
C ARG A 226 -19.46 16.11 4.32
N LEU A 227 -18.96 15.38 3.31
CA LEU A 227 -19.77 14.88 2.18
C LEU A 227 -20.40 13.52 2.44
N MET A 228 -19.81 12.73 3.30
CA MET A 228 -20.22 11.34 3.59
C MET A 228 -20.27 11.10 5.11
N PRO A 229 -21.29 11.62 5.81
CA PRO A 229 -21.43 11.38 7.25
C PRO A 229 -21.39 9.89 7.57
N GLY A 230 -20.47 9.49 8.46
CA GLY A 230 -20.26 8.09 8.84
C GLY A 230 -19.18 7.35 8.03
N ALA A 231 -18.60 7.98 7.01
CA ALA A 231 -17.37 7.44 6.38
C ALA A 231 -16.20 7.49 7.37
N MET A 232 -15.29 6.53 7.24
CA MET A 232 -14.06 6.45 8.02
C MET A 232 -12.87 6.57 7.10
N VAL A 233 -11.93 7.43 7.44
CA VAL A 233 -10.72 7.69 6.64
C VAL A 233 -9.48 7.32 7.45
N GLY A 234 -8.67 6.40 6.92
CA GLY A 234 -7.42 5.95 7.53
C GLY A 234 -6.18 6.49 6.81
N CYS A 235 -5.06 6.49 7.53
CA CYS A 235 -3.72 6.53 6.92
C CYS A 235 -3.29 5.13 6.50
N MET A 236 -2.24 5.02 5.70
CA MET A 236 -1.64 3.72 5.35
C MET A 236 -0.11 3.82 5.34
N LEU A 237 0.53 3.01 6.19
CA LEU A 237 1.96 2.97 6.44
C LEU A 237 2.58 1.69 5.90
N ALA A 238 3.71 1.76 5.20
CA ALA A 238 4.62 0.62 5.05
C ALA A 238 5.28 0.36 6.41
N ALA A 239 4.71 -0.55 7.19
CA ALA A 239 5.18 -0.84 8.53
C ALA A 239 6.22 -1.97 8.56
N GLY A 240 6.85 -2.13 9.70
CA GLY A 240 7.79 -3.19 10.01
C GLY A 240 8.53 -2.83 11.29
N GLN A 241 8.83 -3.83 12.09
CA GLN A 241 9.60 -3.64 13.31
C GLN A 241 11.08 -3.47 12.97
N TYR A 242 11.74 -2.49 13.56
CA TYR A 242 13.20 -2.35 13.51
C TYR A 242 13.82 -2.95 14.76
N TYR A 243 14.52 -4.07 14.60
CA TYR A 243 15.28 -4.68 15.69
C TYR A 243 16.72 -4.17 15.73
N PRO A 244 17.30 -3.91 16.93
CA PRO A 244 18.74 -3.74 17.02
C PRO A 244 19.42 -5.08 16.74
N ARG A 245 20.48 -5.09 15.94
CA ARG A 245 21.26 -6.30 15.62
C ARG A 245 21.93 -6.91 16.85
N THR A 246 22.28 -6.03 17.78
CA THR A 246 22.85 -6.40 19.09
C THR A 246 22.19 -5.58 20.19
N CYS A 247 22.40 -5.99 21.46
CA CYS A 247 21.97 -5.21 22.63
C CYS A 247 22.92 -4.03 22.95
N ALA A 248 23.88 -3.71 22.10
CA ALA A 248 24.73 -2.53 22.27
C ALA A 248 23.85 -1.26 22.24
N PRO A 249 24.01 -0.32 23.20
CA PRO A 249 23.16 0.89 23.23
C PRO A 249 23.14 1.69 21.94
N ALA A 250 24.21 1.67 21.15
CA ALA A 250 24.26 2.34 19.85
C ALA A 250 23.35 1.67 18.82
N ASP A 251 23.27 0.33 18.75
CA ASP A 251 22.35 -0.39 17.89
C ASP A 251 20.90 -0.17 18.33
N VAL A 252 20.64 -0.18 19.64
CA VAL A 252 19.29 0.08 20.20
C VAL A 252 18.83 1.50 19.84
N GLN A 253 19.71 2.50 19.99
CA GLN A 253 19.39 3.87 19.61
C GLN A 253 19.11 4.00 18.09
N ALA A 254 19.94 3.35 17.25
CA ALA A 254 19.78 3.38 15.81
C ALA A 254 18.43 2.74 15.37
N ALA A 255 18.02 1.63 15.98
CA ALA A 255 16.72 1.01 15.72
C ALA A 255 15.55 1.92 16.14
N ALA A 256 15.65 2.56 17.32
CA ALA A 256 14.64 3.52 17.80
C ALA A 256 14.52 4.76 16.90
N ASP A 257 15.64 5.23 16.33
CA ASP A 257 15.63 6.35 15.39
C ASP A 257 15.02 5.94 14.04
N ALA A 258 15.30 4.72 13.56
CA ALA A 258 14.68 4.18 12.35
C ALA A 258 13.15 4.03 12.49
N ASP A 259 12.66 3.57 13.65
CA ASP A 259 11.22 3.52 13.94
C ASP A 259 10.58 4.92 13.90
N ARG A 260 11.24 5.93 14.50
CA ARG A 260 10.75 7.31 14.47
C ARG A 260 10.66 7.84 13.03
N ASP A 261 11.67 7.58 12.21
CA ASP A 261 11.67 7.99 10.82
C ASP A 261 10.51 7.34 10.04
N ASN A 262 10.28 6.07 10.30
CA ASN A 262 9.19 5.33 9.67
C ASN A 262 7.82 5.89 10.07
N TYR A 263 7.63 6.28 11.33
CA TYR A 263 6.35 6.82 11.84
C TYR A 263 6.10 8.30 11.54
N PHE A 264 7.05 9.02 10.96
CA PHE A 264 6.96 10.46 10.70
C PHE A 264 5.61 10.88 10.10
N PHE A 265 5.19 10.23 9.01
CA PHE A 265 3.97 10.60 8.30
C PHE A 265 2.71 10.37 9.14
N ILE A 266 2.62 9.18 9.73
CA ILE A 266 1.41 8.85 10.51
C ILE A 266 1.39 9.54 11.88
N ASP A 267 2.54 9.99 12.41
CA ASP A 267 2.55 10.92 13.54
C ASP A 267 1.74 12.18 13.19
N VAL A 268 1.98 12.75 12.01
CA VAL A 268 1.27 13.96 11.57
C VAL A 268 -0.19 13.66 11.24
N GLN A 269 -0.46 12.60 10.45
CA GLN A 269 -1.83 12.23 10.07
C GLN A 269 -2.71 11.84 11.26
N SER A 270 -2.12 11.33 12.37
CA SER A 270 -2.86 10.87 13.54
C SER A 270 -2.96 11.89 14.66
N ARG A 271 -1.96 12.77 14.81
CA ARG A 271 -1.89 13.78 15.89
C ARG A 271 -2.20 15.18 15.39
N GLY A 272 -2.13 15.40 14.08
CA GLY A 272 -2.40 16.69 13.45
C GLY A 272 -1.29 17.72 13.63
N GLU A 273 -0.07 17.28 13.97
CA GLU A 273 1.06 18.18 14.16
C GLU A 273 2.40 17.45 13.95
N TYR A 274 3.41 18.22 13.52
CA TYR A 274 4.77 17.72 13.44
C TYR A 274 5.36 17.44 14.82
N PRO A 275 5.85 16.21 15.10
CA PRO A 275 6.46 15.90 16.38
C PRO A 275 7.76 16.69 16.58
N VAL A 276 8.08 17.01 17.83
CA VAL A 276 9.27 17.82 18.20
C VAL A 276 10.55 17.21 17.64
N TRP A 277 10.69 15.88 17.68
CA TRP A 277 11.88 15.20 17.15
C TRP A 277 12.04 15.41 15.64
N ALA A 278 10.93 15.42 14.86
CA ALA A 278 10.97 15.64 13.40
C ALA A 278 11.35 17.09 13.09
N LYS A 279 10.79 18.06 13.82
CA LYS A 279 11.17 19.48 13.69
C LYS A 279 12.66 19.68 13.93
N LYS A 280 13.22 19.04 14.98
CA LYS A 280 14.66 19.09 15.27
C LYS A 280 15.53 18.40 14.22
N LYS A 281 15.08 17.25 13.73
CA LYS A 281 15.78 16.54 12.64
C LYS A 281 15.85 17.38 11.38
N MET A 282 14.73 18.00 10.98
CA MET A 282 14.68 18.92 9.82
C MET A 282 15.57 20.14 10.01
N GLU A 283 15.55 20.77 11.21
CA GLU A 283 16.42 21.90 11.57
C GLU A 283 17.91 21.54 11.40
N TRP A 284 18.36 20.39 11.93
CA TRP A 284 19.75 19.93 11.80
C TRP A 284 20.13 19.56 10.36
N ALA A 285 19.19 19.07 9.57
CA ALA A 285 19.38 18.79 8.16
C ALA A 285 19.29 20.03 7.26
N GLY A 286 19.03 21.22 7.83
CA GLY A 286 18.84 22.45 7.08
C GLY A 286 17.56 22.50 6.24
N ILE A 287 16.56 21.67 6.58
CA ILE A 287 15.28 21.60 5.88
C ILE A 287 14.34 22.67 6.43
N GLN A 288 13.77 23.47 5.53
CA GLN A 288 12.80 24.51 5.83
C GLN A 288 11.52 24.27 5.04
N LEU A 289 10.48 23.79 5.74
CA LEU A 289 9.17 23.60 5.13
C LEU A 289 8.51 24.94 4.82
N ARG A 290 8.06 25.10 3.60
CA ARG A 290 7.18 26.20 3.20
C ARG A 290 5.75 25.79 3.50
N MET A 291 5.20 26.35 4.57
CA MET A 291 3.82 26.14 4.99
C MET A 291 2.98 27.35 4.62
N GLU A 292 1.76 27.13 4.16
CA GLU A 292 0.81 28.21 3.92
C GLU A 292 0.05 28.56 5.21
N PRO A 293 -0.45 29.83 5.32
CA PRO A 293 -1.31 30.21 6.44
C PRO A 293 -2.51 29.26 6.55
N GLY A 294 -2.71 28.68 7.73
CA GLY A 294 -3.80 27.74 8.00
C GLY A 294 -3.42 26.26 7.90
N ASP A 295 -2.24 25.88 7.38
CA ASP A 295 -1.83 24.47 7.27
C ASP A 295 -1.80 23.76 8.63
N GLU A 296 -1.32 24.42 9.68
CA GLU A 296 -1.27 23.81 11.02
C GLU A 296 -2.68 23.53 11.57
N ALA A 297 -3.61 24.44 11.37
CA ALA A 297 -5.01 24.24 11.77
C ALA A 297 -5.65 23.11 10.96
N LEU A 298 -5.41 23.09 9.65
CA LEU A 298 -5.90 22.06 8.75
C LEU A 298 -5.40 20.66 9.12
N LEU A 299 -4.10 20.52 9.40
CA LEU A 299 -3.52 19.26 9.87
C LEU A 299 -4.16 18.81 11.18
N LYS A 300 -4.37 19.76 12.13
CA LYS A 300 -4.96 19.47 13.45
C LYS A 300 -6.40 18.99 13.38
N GLU A 301 -7.19 19.53 12.47
CA GLU A 301 -8.60 19.22 12.30
C GLU A 301 -8.83 18.01 11.36
N GLY A 302 -7.86 17.70 10.47
CA GLY A 302 -7.94 16.64 9.47
C GLY A 302 -7.23 15.33 9.86
N VAL A 303 -7.29 14.96 11.14
CA VAL A 303 -6.69 13.70 11.61
C VAL A 303 -7.50 12.49 11.19
N VAL A 304 -6.81 11.39 10.90
CA VAL A 304 -7.43 10.12 10.45
C VAL A 304 -8.22 9.42 11.56
N ASP A 305 -9.22 8.61 11.18
CA ASP A 305 -10.09 7.88 12.11
C ASP A 305 -9.45 6.60 12.63
N PHE A 306 -8.65 5.91 11.80
CA PHE A 306 -7.98 4.65 12.13
C PHE A 306 -6.59 4.59 11.50
N ILE A 307 -5.75 3.69 12.02
CA ILE A 307 -4.40 3.43 11.51
C ILE A 307 -4.44 2.16 10.69
N SER A 308 -4.09 2.24 9.42
CA SER A 308 -3.86 1.06 8.61
C SER A 308 -2.41 0.96 8.13
N PHE A 309 -1.99 -0.26 7.85
CA PHE A 309 -0.60 -0.52 7.48
C PHE A 309 -0.44 -1.82 6.71
N SER A 310 0.63 -1.89 5.91
CA SER A 310 1.18 -3.12 5.37
C SER A 310 2.22 -3.71 6.31
N TYR A 311 2.27 -5.04 6.38
CA TYR A 311 3.32 -5.76 7.09
C TYR A 311 3.77 -6.97 6.29
N TYR A 312 5.02 -6.98 5.87
CA TYR A 312 5.60 -8.11 5.12
C TYR A 312 6.82 -8.71 5.82
N SER A 313 7.59 -7.87 6.52
CA SER A 313 8.83 -8.27 7.17
C SER A 313 9.22 -7.27 8.25
N SER A 314 10.03 -7.72 9.21
CA SER A 314 10.81 -6.87 10.11
C SER A 314 12.17 -6.55 9.50
N ARG A 315 12.87 -5.59 10.09
CA ARG A 315 14.21 -5.13 9.68
C ARG A 315 15.16 -5.17 10.85
N CYS A 316 16.46 -5.28 10.56
CA CYS A 316 17.50 -5.34 11.60
C CYS A 316 18.52 -4.23 11.37
N ILE A 317 18.77 -3.40 12.37
CA ILE A 317 19.63 -2.22 12.31
C ILE A 317 20.88 -2.42 13.15
N THR A 318 22.02 -1.98 12.62
CA THR A 318 23.30 -1.93 13.33
C THR A 318 24.11 -0.71 12.91
N VAL A 319 24.94 -0.20 13.83
CA VAL A 319 25.95 0.82 13.54
C VAL A 319 27.26 0.22 13.03
N ASP A 320 27.41 -1.10 13.17
CA ASP A 320 28.59 -1.83 12.68
C ASP A 320 28.45 -2.10 11.17
N LYS A 321 29.17 -1.31 10.37
CA LYS A 321 29.17 -1.40 8.92
C LYS A 321 29.66 -2.74 8.37
N THR A 322 30.41 -3.51 9.17
CA THR A 322 30.91 -4.83 8.73
C THR A 322 29.80 -5.88 8.65
N LEU A 323 28.70 -5.67 9.36
CA LEU A 323 27.53 -6.54 9.39
C LEU A 323 26.46 -6.18 8.32
N LEU A 324 26.67 -5.08 7.59
CA LEU A 324 25.73 -4.63 6.52
C LEU A 324 25.93 -5.41 5.21
N GLY A 325 27.00 -6.16 5.04
CA GLY A 325 27.29 -6.95 3.85
C GLY A 325 26.35 -8.15 3.62
N ASP A 326 25.64 -8.58 4.67
CA ASP A 326 24.63 -9.65 4.65
C ASP A 326 23.21 -9.06 4.65
N ALA A 327 22.98 -7.97 3.91
CA ALA A 327 21.67 -7.33 3.88
C ALA A 327 20.60 -8.31 3.37
N ASP A 328 19.49 -8.41 4.09
CA ASP A 328 18.28 -9.02 3.58
C ASP A 328 17.84 -8.27 2.30
N GLY A 329 17.25 -8.97 1.32
CA GLY A 329 16.92 -8.48 -0.02
C GLY A 329 16.03 -7.24 -0.09
N ASN A 330 15.79 -6.57 1.02
CA ASN A 330 15.14 -5.26 1.10
C ASN A 330 16.21 -4.14 1.02
N ALA A 331 16.88 -4.05 -0.14
CA ALA A 331 17.97 -3.11 -0.42
C ALA A 331 17.61 -1.62 -0.19
N VAL A 332 16.32 -1.31 -0.06
CA VAL A 332 15.80 0.06 0.12
C VAL A 332 16.20 0.69 1.46
N THR A 333 16.53 -0.11 2.48
CA THR A 333 16.69 0.38 3.86
C THR A 333 18.08 0.17 4.47
N GLY A 334 19.03 -0.48 3.78
CA GLY A 334 20.37 -0.74 4.35
C GLY A 334 20.35 -1.58 5.63
N ALA A 335 19.38 -2.46 5.78
CA ALA A 335 19.21 -3.29 6.96
C ALA A 335 20.20 -4.46 6.98
N ALA A 336 20.63 -4.86 8.16
CA ALA A 336 21.40 -6.08 8.38
C ALA A 336 20.48 -7.31 8.44
N ARG A 337 21.01 -8.50 8.14
CA ARG A 337 20.27 -9.74 8.31
C ARG A 337 19.97 -10.03 9.78
N ASN A 338 18.72 -10.37 10.10
CA ASN A 338 18.37 -10.90 11.41
C ASN A 338 18.79 -12.37 11.48
N PRO A 339 19.70 -12.76 12.42
CA PRO A 339 20.23 -14.12 12.46
C PRO A 339 19.24 -15.17 12.98
N TYR A 340 18.10 -14.74 13.52
CA TYR A 340 17.09 -15.61 14.14
C TYR A 340 15.89 -15.87 13.23
N LEU A 341 15.80 -15.19 12.08
CA LEU A 341 14.66 -15.29 11.17
C LEU A 341 15.05 -15.97 9.87
N LYS A 342 14.10 -16.72 9.32
CA LYS A 342 14.17 -17.19 7.94
C LYS A 342 13.74 -16.07 7.00
N ALA A 343 14.21 -16.12 5.77
CA ALA A 343 13.80 -15.18 4.73
C ALA A 343 13.08 -15.90 3.59
N SER A 344 12.23 -15.18 2.87
CA SER A 344 11.61 -15.61 1.63
C SER A 344 12.65 -15.71 0.50
N GLU A 345 12.26 -16.21 -0.68
CA GLU A 345 13.10 -16.25 -1.88
C GLU A 345 13.56 -14.85 -2.34
N TRP A 346 12.82 -13.79 -1.97
CA TRP A 346 13.19 -12.39 -2.21
C TRP A 346 13.93 -11.74 -1.02
N GLY A 347 14.41 -12.52 -0.06
CA GLY A 347 15.20 -12.05 1.07
C GLY A 347 14.42 -11.32 2.17
N TRP A 348 13.08 -11.39 2.16
CA TRP A 348 12.26 -10.74 3.19
C TRP A 348 12.14 -11.64 4.42
N ALA A 349 12.51 -11.09 5.59
CA ALA A 349 12.43 -11.82 6.85
C ALA A 349 10.98 -12.22 7.18
N ILE A 350 10.76 -13.50 7.47
CA ILE A 350 9.45 -14.04 7.90
C ILE A 350 9.36 -13.89 9.42
N ASP A 351 8.55 -12.94 9.87
CA ASP A 351 8.47 -12.58 11.28
C ASP A 351 7.03 -12.31 11.74
N PRO A 352 6.29 -13.35 12.09
CA PRO A 352 4.93 -13.19 12.62
C PRO A 352 4.87 -12.41 13.94
N VAL A 353 5.86 -12.61 14.83
CA VAL A 353 5.92 -11.89 16.11
C VAL A 353 6.14 -10.40 15.91
N GLY A 354 6.92 -10.02 14.90
CA GLY A 354 7.12 -8.63 14.51
C GLY A 354 5.83 -7.92 14.11
N LEU A 355 4.85 -8.64 13.53
CA LEU A 355 3.51 -8.10 13.27
C LEU A 355 2.81 -7.70 14.59
N ARG A 356 2.82 -8.58 15.62
CA ARG A 356 2.22 -8.28 16.93
C ARG A 356 2.92 -7.10 17.61
N ILE A 357 4.26 -7.06 17.58
CA ILE A 357 5.04 -5.94 18.13
C ILE A 357 4.69 -4.64 17.40
N THR A 358 4.58 -4.67 16.07
CA THR A 358 4.20 -3.50 15.26
C THR A 358 2.80 -3.00 15.64
N MET A 359 1.82 -3.90 15.76
CA MET A 359 0.46 -3.53 16.19
C MET A 359 0.45 -2.89 17.58
N ASN A 360 1.16 -3.46 18.55
CA ASN A 360 1.29 -2.90 19.89
C ASN A 360 1.91 -1.51 19.84
N SER A 361 3.02 -1.34 19.12
CA SER A 361 3.72 -0.05 18.97
C SER A 361 2.82 1.02 18.36
N LEU A 362 2.02 0.67 17.34
CA LEU A 362 1.09 1.60 16.69
C LEU A 362 -0.06 1.98 17.62
N TYR A 363 -0.64 1.02 18.32
CA TYR A 363 -1.74 1.29 19.24
C TYR A 363 -1.29 2.12 20.44
N ASP A 364 -0.18 1.76 21.07
CA ASP A 364 0.40 2.53 22.19
C ASP A 364 0.69 3.97 21.80
N ARG A 365 1.12 4.19 20.54
CA ARG A 365 1.48 5.51 20.04
C ARG A 365 0.28 6.38 19.69
N TYR A 366 -0.80 5.83 19.14
CA TYR A 366 -1.90 6.60 18.54
C TYR A 366 -3.25 6.39 19.20
N GLN A 367 -3.47 5.30 19.93
CA GLN A 367 -4.73 4.94 20.59
C GLN A 367 -5.95 5.02 19.65
N LYS A 368 -5.76 4.58 18.40
CA LYS A 368 -6.80 4.50 17.36
C LYS A 368 -6.99 3.06 16.92
N PRO A 369 -8.19 2.68 16.40
CA PRO A 369 -8.40 1.36 15.83
C PRO A 369 -7.35 1.04 14.76
N LEU A 370 -6.95 -0.24 14.66
CA LEU A 370 -5.95 -0.72 13.72
C LEU A 370 -6.58 -1.54 12.60
N PHE A 371 -5.99 -1.51 11.40
CA PHE A 371 -6.35 -2.38 10.30
C PHE A 371 -5.08 -2.87 9.58
N VAL A 372 -4.86 -4.18 9.55
CA VAL A 372 -3.80 -4.77 8.71
C VAL A 372 -4.35 -4.87 7.29
N VAL A 373 -4.01 -3.92 6.43
CA VAL A 373 -4.58 -3.82 5.07
C VAL A 373 -3.74 -4.48 3.99
N GLU A 374 -2.51 -4.90 4.33
CA GLU A 374 -1.67 -5.74 3.47
C GLU A 374 -0.79 -6.65 4.32
N ASN A 375 -0.78 -7.93 3.99
CA ASN A 375 0.18 -8.92 4.47
C ASN A 375 0.18 -10.11 3.52
N GLY A 376 1.33 -10.71 3.24
CA GLY A 376 1.41 -11.83 2.32
C GLY A 376 2.84 -12.28 2.04
N LEU A 377 2.96 -13.45 1.44
CA LEU A 377 4.23 -14.05 1.02
C LEU A 377 4.28 -14.11 -0.51
N GLY A 378 5.26 -13.41 -1.10
CA GLY A 378 5.63 -13.63 -2.50
C GLY A 378 6.44 -14.90 -2.64
N ALA A 379 6.01 -15.81 -3.51
CA ALA A 379 6.67 -17.07 -3.77
C ALA A 379 6.51 -17.50 -5.23
N VAL A 380 7.36 -18.41 -5.69
CA VAL A 380 7.21 -19.09 -6.97
C VAL A 380 6.29 -20.28 -6.79
N ASP A 381 5.16 -20.28 -7.50
CA ASP A 381 4.21 -21.40 -7.47
C ASP A 381 4.49 -22.38 -8.62
N THR A 382 4.24 -23.67 -8.40
CA THR A 382 4.32 -24.71 -9.42
C THR A 382 2.91 -25.18 -9.75
N VAL A 383 2.59 -25.23 -11.04
CA VAL A 383 1.36 -25.85 -11.55
C VAL A 383 1.67 -27.32 -11.84
N GLU A 384 1.01 -28.22 -11.14
CA GLU A 384 1.18 -29.65 -11.34
C GLU A 384 0.54 -30.13 -12.66
N PRO A 385 0.91 -31.34 -13.18
CA PRO A 385 0.35 -31.86 -14.43
C PRO A 385 -1.18 -31.98 -14.46
N ASP A 386 -1.83 -32.15 -13.31
CA ASP A 386 -3.28 -32.19 -13.16
C ASP A 386 -3.93 -30.82 -13.01
N GLY A 387 -3.11 -29.75 -12.97
CA GLY A 387 -3.53 -28.37 -12.81
C GLY A 387 -3.69 -27.91 -11.35
N SER A 388 -3.40 -28.76 -10.37
CA SER A 388 -3.37 -28.38 -8.95
C SER A 388 -2.16 -27.50 -8.64
N ILE A 389 -2.26 -26.69 -7.57
CA ILE A 389 -1.19 -25.80 -7.11
C ILE A 389 -1.12 -25.92 -5.59
N HIS A 390 -0.03 -26.53 -5.12
CA HIS A 390 0.20 -26.84 -3.72
C HIS A 390 1.09 -25.77 -3.08
N ASP A 391 0.51 -24.83 -2.36
CA ASP A 391 1.19 -23.67 -1.76
C ASP A 391 1.12 -23.66 -0.21
N SER A 392 1.43 -24.80 0.41
CA SER A 392 1.46 -24.96 1.87
C SER A 392 2.36 -23.94 2.58
N TYR A 393 3.46 -23.52 1.95
CA TYR A 393 4.34 -22.47 2.47
C TYR A 393 3.61 -21.11 2.65
N ARG A 394 2.62 -20.80 1.80
CA ARG A 394 1.77 -19.61 1.94
C ARG A 394 0.79 -19.77 3.11
N ILE A 395 0.20 -20.96 3.21
CA ILE A 395 -0.68 -21.31 4.34
C ILE A 395 0.07 -21.17 5.66
N ASP A 396 1.27 -21.71 5.77
CA ASP A 396 2.08 -21.67 7.00
C ASP A 396 2.46 -20.22 7.37
N TYR A 397 2.81 -19.39 6.37
CA TYR A 397 3.09 -17.98 6.58
C TYR A 397 1.87 -17.24 7.14
N LEU A 398 0.72 -17.37 6.48
CA LEU A 398 -0.51 -16.67 6.87
C LEU A 398 -1.04 -17.15 8.21
N ARG A 399 -1.02 -18.47 8.46
CA ARG A 399 -1.41 -19.07 9.75
C ARG A 399 -0.64 -18.43 10.90
N ALA A 400 0.69 -18.41 10.78
CA ALA A 400 1.54 -17.86 11.83
C ALA A 400 1.27 -16.36 12.10
N HIS A 401 0.95 -15.57 11.06
CA HIS A 401 0.60 -14.15 11.23
C HIS A 401 -0.80 -13.98 11.83
N ILE A 402 -1.79 -14.78 11.42
CA ILE A 402 -3.15 -14.75 11.97
C ILE A 402 -3.14 -15.11 13.47
N GLU A 403 -2.35 -16.10 13.88
CA GLU A 403 -2.16 -16.45 15.30
C GLU A 403 -1.62 -15.27 16.12
N GLN A 404 -0.75 -14.44 15.55
CA GLN A 404 -0.24 -13.26 16.26
C GLN A 404 -1.27 -12.13 16.33
N MET A 405 -2.13 -11.99 15.33
CA MET A 405 -3.25 -11.04 15.39
C MET A 405 -4.28 -11.47 16.44
N GLU A 406 -4.57 -12.77 16.55
CA GLU A 406 -5.41 -13.32 17.61
C GLU A 406 -4.88 -12.95 19.00
N LYS A 407 -3.57 -13.16 19.23
CA LYS A 407 -2.91 -12.79 20.48
C LYS A 407 -2.97 -11.28 20.74
N ALA A 408 -2.75 -10.46 19.71
CA ALA A 408 -2.87 -9.01 19.83
C ALA A 408 -4.27 -8.57 20.29
N ILE A 409 -5.32 -9.23 19.82
CA ILE A 409 -6.69 -8.95 20.25
C ILE A 409 -6.95 -9.44 21.68
N HIS A 410 -6.57 -10.68 22.01
CA HIS A 410 -6.99 -11.32 23.27
C HIS A 410 -6.03 -11.11 24.43
N GLU A 411 -4.73 -11.07 24.16
CA GLU A 411 -3.72 -10.91 25.22
C GLU A 411 -3.35 -9.42 25.41
N ASP A 412 -3.28 -8.66 24.30
CA ASP A 412 -2.86 -7.25 24.34
C ASP A 412 -4.05 -6.27 24.34
N GLY A 413 -5.27 -6.75 24.01
CA GLY A 413 -6.50 -5.94 24.03
C GLY A 413 -6.63 -4.95 22.87
N LEU A 414 -6.01 -5.22 21.73
CA LEU A 414 -5.98 -4.30 20.60
C LEU A 414 -7.30 -4.27 19.82
N PRO A 415 -7.82 -3.08 19.47
CA PRO A 415 -9.01 -2.93 18.61
C PRO A 415 -8.64 -3.11 17.15
N LEU A 416 -8.46 -4.35 16.69
CA LEU A 416 -8.17 -4.67 15.30
C LEU A 416 -9.49 -4.81 14.51
N MET A 417 -9.67 -3.97 13.50
CA MET A 417 -10.89 -3.88 12.68
C MET A 417 -10.99 -4.99 11.63
N GLY A 418 -9.84 -5.40 11.08
CA GLY A 418 -9.83 -6.33 9.97
C GLY A 418 -8.42 -6.69 9.49
N TYR A 419 -8.43 -7.62 8.55
CA TYR A 419 -7.22 -8.14 7.88
C TYR A 419 -7.51 -8.38 6.41
N THR A 420 -6.77 -7.72 5.53
CA THR A 420 -6.78 -7.99 4.09
C THR A 420 -5.42 -8.48 3.65
N THR A 421 -5.38 -9.68 3.06
CA THR A 421 -4.16 -10.24 2.49
C THR A 421 -3.76 -9.48 1.23
N TRP A 422 -2.47 -9.28 1.02
CA TRP A 422 -2.00 -8.68 -0.21
C TRP A 422 -2.10 -9.65 -1.38
N GLY A 423 -2.70 -9.16 -2.47
CA GLY A 423 -2.83 -9.91 -3.71
C GLY A 423 -3.59 -11.23 -3.54
N PRO A 424 -4.90 -11.23 -3.19
CA PRO A 424 -5.68 -12.47 -3.07
C PRO A 424 -5.76 -13.23 -4.40
N ILE A 425 -5.51 -12.55 -5.48
CA ILE A 425 -5.27 -13.04 -6.83
C ILE A 425 -3.85 -12.63 -7.25
N ASP A 426 -3.13 -13.47 -7.99
CA ASP A 426 -1.80 -13.14 -8.48
C ASP A 426 -1.84 -11.85 -9.30
N LEU A 427 -0.90 -10.98 -9.05
CA LEU A 427 -0.81 -9.66 -9.69
C LEU A 427 0.65 -9.26 -9.92
N VAL A 428 0.87 -8.21 -10.69
CA VAL A 428 2.21 -7.69 -10.97
C VAL A 428 2.86 -7.20 -9.67
N SER A 429 4.06 -7.68 -9.37
CA SER A 429 4.83 -7.21 -8.21
C SER A 429 5.21 -5.73 -8.35
N ALA A 430 4.88 -4.89 -7.37
CA ALA A 430 5.24 -3.47 -7.39
C ALA A 430 6.76 -3.25 -7.42
N SER A 431 7.51 -4.01 -6.61
CA SER A 431 8.96 -3.85 -6.49
C SER A 431 9.73 -4.35 -7.70
N THR A 432 9.37 -5.52 -8.25
CA THR A 432 10.16 -6.18 -9.30
C THR A 432 9.52 -6.14 -10.68
N GLY A 433 8.22 -5.84 -10.78
CA GLY A 433 7.46 -5.93 -12.04
C GLY A 433 7.19 -7.36 -12.48
N GLU A 434 7.48 -8.36 -11.65
CA GLU A 434 7.37 -9.77 -11.98
C GLU A 434 5.98 -10.33 -11.69
N MET A 435 5.50 -11.22 -12.55
CA MET A 435 4.34 -12.06 -12.29
C MET A 435 4.70 -13.32 -11.49
N LYS A 436 5.92 -13.85 -11.64
CA LYS A 436 6.36 -15.06 -10.92
C LYS A 436 6.45 -14.89 -9.40
N LYS A 437 6.54 -13.63 -8.91
CA LYS A 437 6.46 -13.31 -7.48
C LYS A 437 5.00 -13.30 -7.03
N ARG A 438 4.45 -14.48 -6.85
CA ARG A 438 3.02 -14.71 -6.66
C ARG A 438 2.62 -14.61 -5.18
N TYR A 439 1.55 -13.89 -4.92
CA TYR A 439 0.99 -13.70 -3.58
C TYR A 439 -0.37 -14.40 -3.41
N GLY A 440 -1.05 -14.69 -4.54
CA GLY A 440 -2.47 -14.98 -4.56
C GLY A 440 -2.86 -16.35 -4.02
N PHE A 441 -4.09 -16.44 -3.56
CA PHE A 441 -4.87 -17.68 -3.42
C PHE A 441 -5.39 -18.16 -4.78
N ILE A 442 -5.50 -17.23 -5.71
CA ILE A 442 -5.95 -17.45 -7.08
C ILE A 442 -4.75 -17.24 -7.99
N TYR A 443 -4.35 -18.29 -8.66
CA TYR A 443 -3.33 -18.26 -9.70
C TYR A 443 -3.87 -17.59 -10.96
N VAL A 444 -3.06 -16.75 -11.57
CA VAL A 444 -3.33 -16.18 -12.90
C VAL A 444 -2.26 -16.71 -13.86
N ASP A 445 -2.69 -17.36 -14.93
CA ASP A 445 -1.82 -17.87 -15.97
C ASP A 445 -1.22 -16.72 -16.79
N LYS A 446 -0.13 -16.17 -16.27
CA LYS A 446 0.65 -15.10 -16.87
C LYS A 446 2.09 -15.17 -16.39
N ASP A 447 3.04 -14.98 -17.31
CA ASP A 447 4.47 -14.95 -17.05
C ASP A 447 5.05 -13.51 -17.09
N ASN A 448 6.33 -13.39 -16.72
CA ASN A 448 7.03 -12.10 -16.63
C ASN A 448 7.16 -11.39 -17.98
N ASP A 449 7.14 -12.13 -19.10
CA ASP A 449 7.20 -11.59 -20.47
C ASP A 449 5.82 -11.19 -21.03
N GLY A 450 4.77 -11.33 -20.21
CA GLY A 450 3.40 -11.04 -20.59
C GLY A 450 2.67 -12.20 -21.26
N SER A 451 3.34 -13.34 -21.52
CA SER A 451 2.70 -14.52 -22.07
C SER A 451 1.76 -15.19 -21.07
N GLY A 452 0.80 -15.97 -21.56
CA GLY A 452 -0.19 -16.68 -20.77
C GLY A 452 -1.61 -16.46 -21.28
N THR A 453 -2.58 -17.11 -20.65
CA THR A 453 -4.00 -17.11 -21.06
C THR A 453 -4.87 -16.24 -20.16
N LEU A 454 -4.31 -15.68 -19.10
CA LEU A 454 -5.01 -14.98 -18.02
C LEU A 454 -6.04 -15.83 -17.26
N LYS A 455 -6.04 -17.15 -17.47
CA LYS A 455 -6.96 -18.06 -16.77
C LYS A 455 -6.72 -18.00 -15.25
N ARG A 456 -7.82 -17.94 -14.49
CA ARG A 456 -7.83 -17.99 -13.03
C ARG A 456 -7.96 -19.45 -12.57
N SER A 457 -7.13 -19.84 -11.59
CA SER A 457 -7.17 -21.18 -10.97
C SER A 457 -7.00 -21.07 -9.45
N ARG A 458 -7.74 -21.88 -8.68
CA ARG A 458 -7.67 -21.88 -7.23
C ARG A 458 -6.46 -22.68 -6.77
N LYS A 459 -5.70 -22.15 -5.79
CA LYS A 459 -4.60 -22.86 -5.10
C LYS A 459 -5.12 -23.56 -3.84
N ASP A 460 -4.31 -24.36 -3.18
CA ASP A 460 -4.69 -24.99 -1.91
C ASP A 460 -5.01 -23.93 -0.83
N SER A 461 -4.25 -22.85 -0.81
CA SER A 461 -4.48 -21.74 0.09
C SER A 461 -5.82 -21.04 -0.10
N PHE A 462 -6.46 -21.15 -1.27
CA PHE A 462 -7.82 -20.63 -1.51
C PHE A 462 -8.83 -21.32 -0.60
N TYR A 463 -8.80 -22.65 -0.55
CA TYR A 463 -9.72 -23.44 0.26
C TYR A 463 -9.41 -23.31 1.75
N TRP A 464 -8.14 -23.20 2.10
CA TRP A 464 -7.72 -22.98 3.48
C TRP A 464 -8.22 -21.61 3.98
N TYR A 465 -8.01 -20.52 3.22
CA TYR A 465 -8.43 -19.19 3.64
C TYR A 465 -9.95 -19.03 3.69
N LYS A 466 -10.67 -19.70 2.76
CA LYS A 466 -12.14 -19.84 2.82
C LYS A 466 -12.60 -20.43 4.16
N LYS A 467 -11.93 -21.47 4.64
CA LYS A 467 -12.22 -22.11 5.92
C LYS A 467 -11.90 -21.19 7.10
N VAL A 468 -10.77 -20.48 7.05
CA VAL A 468 -10.40 -19.48 8.06
C VAL A 468 -11.48 -18.42 8.21
N ILE A 469 -11.95 -17.83 7.10
CA ILE A 469 -12.99 -16.80 7.11
C ILE A 469 -14.33 -17.38 7.64
N ALA A 470 -14.72 -18.54 7.16
CA ALA A 470 -15.99 -19.18 7.56
C ALA A 470 -16.04 -19.51 9.05
N SER A 471 -14.89 -19.71 9.69
CA SER A 471 -14.77 -20.01 11.11
C SER A 471 -14.41 -18.80 11.97
N ASP A 472 -14.39 -17.59 11.42
CA ASP A 472 -13.89 -16.38 12.11
C ASP A 472 -12.51 -16.62 12.76
N GLY A 473 -11.62 -17.34 12.05
CA GLY A 473 -10.26 -17.65 12.48
C GLY A 473 -10.14 -18.82 13.47
N GLU A 474 -11.22 -19.53 13.80
CA GLU A 474 -11.15 -20.67 14.75
C GLU A 474 -10.44 -21.88 14.14
N ASP A 475 -10.61 -22.14 12.86
CA ASP A 475 -10.00 -23.26 12.14
C ASP A 475 -8.84 -22.78 11.25
N LEU A 476 -7.64 -22.88 11.79
CA LEU A 476 -6.37 -22.59 11.09
C LEU A 476 -5.64 -23.86 10.65
N ALA A 477 -6.21 -25.05 10.83
CA ALA A 477 -5.57 -26.33 10.50
C ALA A 477 -5.31 -26.50 8.99
#